data_24d1ec8edd6c5a6a00b778f37c2d02c6
#
_entry.id   24d1ec8edd6c5a6a00b778f37c2d02c6
#
_cell.length_a   1.000
_cell.length_b   1.000
_cell.length_c   1.000
_cell.angle_alpha   90.00
_cell.angle_beta   90.00
_cell.angle_gamma   90.00
#
_symmetry.space_group_name_H-M   'P 1'
#
loop_
_entity.id
_entity.type
_entity.pdbx_description
1 polymer ?
#
loop_
_entity_poly.entity_id
_entity_poly.type
_entity_poly.pdbx_seq_one_letter_code
_entity_poly.pdbx_strand_id
1 'polypeptide(L)'
;AKKENLPINVIELDVNNDESVNSAIKQVVSDGGRLDVLVNNAGYGQFGCTEDVSIDDFRKQFETNFFSIVKIIKKISPIMRNQNSGIIVNVSSVIGRMGLPGFPAYVSTKYALEGLSECLRYELGQFGIKVTLIEPGAVKTNFFDSMKVQESKADPQYKKLTNHILS
;
A
#
# COMPACT_ATOMS: atom_id res chain seq x y z
N ALA A 1 -10.44 12.53 13.37
CA ALA A 1 -9.57 13.65 13.74
C ALA A 1 -10.38 14.84 14.27
N LYS A 2 -11.32 15.40 13.49
CA LYS A 2 -12.14 16.55 13.96
C LYS A 2 -13.02 16.23 15.19
N LYS A 3 -13.50 15.00 15.36
CA LYS A 3 -14.31 14.59 16.53
C LYS A 3 -13.51 14.39 17.83
N GLU A 4 -12.21 14.20 17.75
CA GLU A 4 -11.33 13.88 18.87
C GLU A 4 -10.38 15.02 19.24
N ASN A 5 -10.52 16.17 18.60
CA ASN A 5 -9.70 17.39 18.83
C ASN A 5 -8.17 17.12 18.71
N LEU A 6 -7.80 16.17 17.85
CA LEU A 6 -6.39 15.84 17.61
C LEU A 6 -5.73 16.95 16.76
N PRO A 7 -4.48 17.33 17.05
CA PRO A 7 -3.72 18.32 16.27
C PRO A 7 -3.24 17.73 14.94
N ILE A 8 -4.18 17.32 14.08
CA ILE A 8 -3.92 16.67 12.80
C ILE A 8 -4.55 17.49 11.68
N ASN A 9 -3.77 17.85 10.68
CA ASN A 9 -4.25 18.43 9.44
C ASN A 9 -4.68 17.29 8.49
N VAL A 10 -5.89 17.41 7.96
CA VAL A 10 -6.44 16.42 7.00
C VAL A 10 -6.37 17.03 5.61
N ILE A 11 -5.70 16.32 4.70
CA ILE A 11 -5.55 16.68 3.29
C ILE A 11 -6.21 15.59 2.47
N GLU A 12 -7.01 15.98 1.48
CA GLU A 12 -7.59 15.04 0.52
C GLU A 12 -6.48 14.49 -0.40
N LEU A 13 -6.42 13.17 -0.53
CA LEU A 13 -5.41 12.49 -1.33
C LEU A 13 -5.98 11.25 -1.99
N ASP A 14 -6.00 11.25 -3.33
CA ASP A 14 -6.13 10.04 -4.14
C ASP A 14 -4.73 9.62 -4.61
N VAL A 15 -4.25 8.49 -4.10
CA VAL A 15 -2.91 7.96 -4.40
C VAL A 15 -2.77 7.50 -5.85
N ASN A 16 -3.87 7.26 -6.57
CA ASN A 16 -3.88 6.89 -7.97
C ASN A 16 -3.89 8.10 -8.92
N ASN A 17 -4.10 9.31 -8.39
CA ASN A 17 -4.13 10.54 -9.15
C ASN A 17 -2.84 11.35 -8.93
N ASP A 18 -2.04 11.51 -9.98
CA ASP A 18 -0.75 12.20 -9.90
C ASP A 18 -0.86 13.68 -9.50
N GLU A 19 -1.94 14.38 -9.91
CA GLU A 19 -2.18 15.77 -9.54
C GLU A 19 -2.56 15.90 -8.07
N SER A 20 -3.40 14.98 -7.56
CA SER A 20 -3.76 14.90 -6.14
C SER A 20 -2.51 14.66 -5.28
N VAL A 21 -1.65 13.71 -5.68
CA VAL A 21 -0.38 13.43 -4.99
C VAL A 21 0.53 14.65 -4.98
N ASN A 22 0.70 15.32 -6.14
CA ASN A 22 1.55 16.51 -6.23
C ASN A 22 1.04 17.65 -5.34
N SER A 23 -0.27 17.88 -5.35
CA SER A 23 -0.91 18.94 -4.55
C SER A 23 -0.74 18.67 -3.05
N ALA A 24 -0.96 17.43 -2.60
CA ALA A 24 -0.79 17.04 -1.21
C ALA A 24 0.67 17.20 -0.75
N ILE A 25 1.65 16.73 -1.53
CA ILE A 25 3.08 16.89 -1.20
C ILE A 25 3.45 18.37 -1.13
N LYS A 26 3.02 19.17 -2.11
CA LYS A 26 3.29 20.61 -2.14
C LYS A 26 2.71 21.30 -0.90
N GLN A 27 1.49 20.98 -0.50
CA GLN A 27 0.87 21.54 0.69
C GLN A 27 1.65 21.19 1.95
N VAL A 28 2.00 19.91 2.16
CA VAL A 28 2.77 19.47 3.34
C VAL A 28 4.12 20.20 3.43
N VAL A 29 4.82 20.34 2.31
CA VAL A 29 6.12 21.00 2.28
C VAL A 29 5.96 22.53 2.47
N SER A 30 4.91 23.14 1.92
CA SER A 30 4.61 24.56 2.12
C SER A 30 4.29 24.89 3.57
N ASP A 31 3.49 24.05 4.23
CA ASP A 31 3.02 24.27 5.59
C ASP A 31 4.09 23.97 6.66
N GLY A 32 4.88 22.91 6.41
CA GLY A 32 5.86 22.39 7.37
C GLY A 32 7.32 22.69 7.05
N GLY A 33 7.64 23.14 5.83
CA GLY A 33 9.01 23.37 5.36
C GLY A 33 9.82 22.10 5.11
N ARG A 34 9.32 20.94 5.54
CA ARG A 34 10.00 19.63 5.48
C ARG A 34 9.03 18.47 5.44
N LEU A 35 9.53 17.30 5.08
CA LEU A 35 8.80 16.05 5.13
C LEU A 35 9.67 14.99 5.83
N ASP A 36 9.34 14.66 7.07
CA ASP A 36 10.17 13.80 7.92
C ASP A 36 9.79 12.33 7.80
N VAL A 37 8.50 12.04 7.72
CA VAL A 37 7.99 10.67 7.69
C VAL A 37 6.92 10.56 6.60
N LEU A 38 7.08 9.56 5.73
CA LEU A 38 6.05 9.09 4.82
C LEU A 38 5.53 7.75 5.32
N VAL A 39 4.21 7.60 5.45
CA VAL A 39 3.55 6.31 5.72
C VAL A 39 2.69 5.93 4.52
N ASN A 40 3.13 4.95 3.76
CA ASN A 40 2.38 4.36 2.65
C ASN A 40 1.45 3.27 3.20
N ASN A 41 0.22 3.66 3.53
CA ASN A 41 -0.78 2.77 4.12
C ASN A 41 -1.99 2.54 3.20
N ALA A 42 -2.23 3.41 2.23
CA ALA A 42 -3.35 3.28 1.30
C ALA A 42 -3.28 1.96 0.52
N GLY A 43 -4.38 1.23 0.49
CA GLY A 43 -4.47 -0.05 -0.19
C GLY A 43 -5.76 -0.79 0.15
N TYR A 44 -6.09 -1.77 -0.67
CA TYR A 44 -7.25 -2.64 -0.47
C TYR A 44 -6.90 -4.09 -0.81
N GLY A 45 -7.76 -5.03 -0.42
CA GLY A 45 -7.65 -6.45 -0.77
C GLY A 45 -8.57 -6.84 -1.92
N GLN A 46 -8.12 -7.77 -2.76
CA GLN A 46 -8.92 -8.47 -3.75
C GLN A 46 -8.91 -9.95 -3.37
N PHE A 47 -10.09 -10.50 -3.13
CA PHE A 47 -10.30 -11.92 -2.89
C PHE A 47 -10.89 -12.59 -4.13
N GLY A 48 -10.38 -13.76 -4.46
CA GLY A 48 -10.80 -14.61 -5.58
C GLY A 48 -9.66 -15.48 -6.07
N CYS A 49 -9.98 -16.63 -6.68
CA CYS A 49 -8.97 -17.48 -7.32
C CYS A 49 -8.39 -16.81 -8.57
N THR A 50 -7.19 -17.21 -8.96
CA THR A 50 -6.48 -16.57 -10.10
C THR A 50 -7.27 -16.62 -11.41
N GLU A 51 -8.01 -17.68 -11.66
CA GLU A 51 -8.84 -17.82 -12.86
C GLU A 51 -10.09 -16.93 -12.83
N ASP A 52 -10.57 -16.56 -11.64
CA ASP A 52 -11.79 -15.77 -11.49
C ASP A 52 -11.51 -14.27 -11.46
N VAL A 53 -10.35 -13.85 -10.98
CA VAL A 53 -9.97 -12.43 -10.89
C VAL A 53 -9.49 -11.93 -12.25
N SER A 54 -10.14 -10.89 -12.76
CA SER A 54 -9.78 -10.32 -14.06
C SER A 54 -8.37 -9.70 -14.05
N ILE A 55 -7.71 -9.71 -15.21
CA ILE A 55 -6.40 -9.04 -15.37
C ILE A 55 -6.51 -7.54 -15.04
N ASP A 56 -7.64 -6.91 -15.34
CA ASP A 56 -7.85 -5.50 -15.04
C ASP A 56 -7.97 -5.25 -13.52
N ASP A 57 -8.56 -6.18 -12.76
CA ASP A 57 -8.58 -6.08 -11.30
C ASP A 57 -7.20 -6.32 -10.69
N PHE A 58 -6.40 -7.24 -11.24
CA PHE A 58 -4.98 -7.37 -10.90
C PHE A 58 -4.24 -6.05 -11.13
N ARG A 59 -4.40 -5.43 -12.31
CA ARG A 59 -3.75 -4.14 -12.63
C ARG A 59 -4.17 -3.04 -11.67
N LYS A 60 -5.47 -2.89 -11.39
CA LYS A 60 -6.00 -1.90 -10.45
C LYS A 60 -5.43 -2.08 -9.05
N GLN A 61 -5.30 -3.32 -8.59
CA GLN A 61 -4.72 -3.60 -7.28
C GLN A 61 -3.24 -3.28 -7.24
N PHE A 62 -2.49 -3.62 -8.29
CA PHE A 62 -1.09 -3.21 -8.42
C PHE A 62 -0.95 -1.69 -8.51
N GLU A 63 -1.82 -1.00 -9.24
CA GLU A 63 -1.78 0.45 -9.33
C GLU A 63 -1.89 1.09 -7.94
N THR A 64 -2.89 0.66 -7.14
CA THR A 64 -3.10 1.24 -5.81
C THR A 64 -2.06 0.76 -4.79
N ASN A 65 -1.80 -0.55 -4.71
CA ASN A 65 -1.01 -1.13 -3.62
C ASN A 65 0.51 -1.07 -3.84
N PHE A 66 0.95 -0.82 -5.07
CA PHE A 66 2.37 -0.85 -5.44
C PHE A 66 2.81 0.38 -6.26
N PHE A 67 2.23 0.62 -7.44
CA PHE A 67 2.72 1.68 -8.31
C PHE A 67 2.48 3.07 -7.72
N SER A 68 1.39 3.31 -7.01
CA SER A 68 1.15 4.57 -6.30
C SER A 68 2.27 4.84 -5.29
N ILE A 69 2.70 3.81 -4.55
CA ILE A 69 3.81 3.90 -3.58
C ILE A 69 5.11 4.26 -4.29
N VAL A 70 5.43 3.59 -5.40
CA VAL A 70 6.61 3.90 -6.22
C VAL A 70 6.58 5.37 -6.67
N LYS A 71 5.44 5.84 -7.20
CA LYS A 71 5.26 7.22 -7.66
C LYS A 71 5.48 8.23 -6.53
N ILE A 72 4.88 7.99 -5.36
CA ILE A 72 5.02 8.87 -4.19
C ILE A 72 6.49 8.89 -3.73
N ILE A 73 7.14 7.73 -3.59
CA ILE A 73 8.55 7.64 -3.18
C ILE A 73 9.44 8.41 -4.15
N LYS A 74 9.25 8.27 -5.46
CA LYS A 74 10.01 9.04 -6.46
C LYS A 74 9.88 10.55 -6.29
N LYS A 75 8.72 11.04 -5.86
CA LYS A 75 8.47 12.47 -5.66
C LYS A 75 9.06 12.99 -4.35
N ILE A 76 9.02 12.19 -3.26
CA ILE A 76 9.49 12.64 -1.95
C ILE A 76 10.97 12.40 -1.71
N SER A 77 11.59 11.41 -2.37
CA SER A 77 13.01 11.08 -2.17
C SER A 77 13.95 12.27 -2.40
N PRO A 78 13.76 13.11 -3.44
CA PRO A 78 14.59 14.31 -3.61
C PRO A 78 14.46 15.29 -2.43
N ILE A 79 13.26 15.42 -1.85
CA ILE A 79 12.99 16.30 -0.70
C ILE A 79 13.75 15.80 0.52
N MET A 80 13.57 14.51 0.88
CA MET A 80 14.26 13.90 2.03
C MET A 80 15.78 13.86 1.83
N ARG A 81 16.26 13.64 0.59
CA ARG A 81 17.69 13.69 0.26
C ARG A 81 18.30 15.06 0.50
N ASN A 82 17.62 16.13 0.10
CA ASN A 82 18.07 17.50 0.39
C ASN A 82 18.08 17.82 1.90
N GLN A 83 17.23 17.14 2.67
CA GLN A 83 17.19 17.23 4.14
C GLN A 83 18.30 16.39 4.81
N ASN A 84 18.94 15.47 4.08
CA ASN A 84 19.83 14.41 4.61
C ASN A 84 19.16 13.58 5.71
N SER A 85 17.85 13.47 5.69
CA SER A 85 17.08 12.73 6.69
C SER A 85 15.66 12.42 6.16
N GLY A 86 15.09 11.32 6.62
CA GLY A 86 13.72 10.94 6.35
C GLY A 86 13.43 9.51 6.80
N ILE A 87 12.15 9.19 6.95
CA ILE A 87 11.69 7.84 7.25
C ILE A 87 10.56 7.50 6.28
N ILE A 88 10.69 6.39 5.59
CA ILE A 88 9.64 5.82 4.75
C ILE A 88 9.14 4.54 5.43
N VAL A 89 7.85 4.51 5.73
CA VAL A 89 7.16 3.36 6.31
C VAL A 89 6.22 2.79 5.26
N ASN A 90 6.47 1.58 4.80
CA ASN A 90 5.60 0.86 3.89
C ASN A 90 4.77 -0.17 4.67
N VAL A 91 3.44 -0.05 4.62
CA VAL A 91 2.54 -1.01 5.27
C VAL A 91 2.33 -2.19 4.31
N SER A 92 3.04 -3.27 4.59
CA SER A 92 2.95 -4.55 3.90
C SER A 92 1.88 -5.46 4.55
N SER A 93 2.18 -6.72 4.73
CA SER A 93 1.35 -7.72 5.41
C SER A 93 2.20 -8.95 5.70
N VAL A 94 1.81 -9.76 6.69
CA VAL A 94 2.39 -11.11 6.88
C VAL A 94 2.29 -11.97 5.61
N ILE A 95 1.23 -11.78 4.80
CA ILE A 95 1.09 -12.47 3.51
C ILE A 95 1.87 -11.79 2.37
N GLY A 96 2.70 -10.81 2.66
CA GLY A 96 3.78 -10.36 1.78
C GLY A 96 5.00 -11.29 1.78
N ARG A 97 5.03 -12.27 2.69
CA ARG A 97 6.11 -13.28 2.83
C ARG A 97 5.63 -14.71 2.65
N MET A 98 4.33 -14.93 2.54
CA MET A 98 3.73 -16.24 2.34
C MET A 98 2.52 -16.17 1.44
N GLY A 99 2.30 -17.18 0.62
CA GLY A 99 1.10 -17.29 -0.20
C GLY A 99 -0.14 -17.60 0.63
N LEU A 100 -1.27 -17.02 0.28
CA LEU A 100 -2.56 -17.35 0.85
C LEU A 100 -3.55 -17.63 -0.30
N PRO A 101 -4.17 -18.82 -0.36
CA PRO A 101 -5.18 -19.11 -1.36
C PRO A 101 -6.31 -18.07 -1.35
N GLY A 102 -6.84 -17.73 -2.51
CA GLY A 102 -7.88 -16.71 -2.65
C GLY A 102 -7.38 -15.27 -2.64
N PHE A 103 -6.08 -15.01 -2.46
CA PHE A 103 -5.51 -13.66 -2.46
C PHE A 103 -4.37 -13.43 -3.47
N PRO A 104 -4.39 -14.05 -4.66
CA PRO A 104 -3.23 -14.00 -5.56
C PRO A 104 -2.82 -12.57 -5.93
N ALA A 105 -3.78 -11.70 -6.27
CA ALA A 105 -3.50 -10.34 -6.64
C ALA A 105 -2.93 -9.53 -5.45
N TYR A 106 -3.56 -9.62 -4.29
CA TYR A 106 -3.12 -8.90 -3.09
C TYR A 106 -1.75 -9.36 -2.61
N VAL A 107 -1.55 -10.67 -2.46
CA VAL A 107 -0.27 -11.27 -2.08
C VAL A 107 0.85 -10.81 -3.02
N SER A 108 0.62 -10.87 -4.33
CA SER A 108 1.62 -10.42 -5.32
C SER A 108 2.02 -8.96 -5.13
N THR A 109 1.07 -8.05 -4.81
CA THR A 109 1.41 -6.65 -4.55
C THR A 109 2.27 -6.49 -3.29
N LYS A 110 2.00 -7.27 -2.25
CA LYS A 110 2.75 -7.19 -0.99
C LYS A 110 4.15 -7.80 -1.13
N TYR A 111 4.32 -8.91 -1.86
CA TYR A 111 5.65 -9.42 -2.22
C TYR A 111 6.46 -8.40 -3.02
N ALA A 112 5.84 -7.73 -3.99
CA ALA A 112 6.49 -6.66 -4.75
C ALA A 112 6.93 -5.50 -3.85
N LEU A 113 6.10 -5.12 -2.86
CA LEU A 113 6.42 -4.05 -1.90
C LEU A 113 7.56 -4.44 -0.94
N GLU A 114 7.63 -5.72 -0.51
CA GLU A 114 8.75 -6.24 0.27
C GLU A 114 10.07 -6.06 -0.49
N GLY A 115 10.16 -6.60 -1.72
CA GLY A 115 11.37 -6.50 -2.53
C GLY A 115 11.76 -5.04 -2.85
N LEU A 116 10.79 -4.18 -3.18
CA LEU A 116 11.05 -2.75 -3.37
C LEU A 116 11.64 -2.12 -2.11
N SER A 117 11.07 -2.42 -0.95
CA SER A 117 11.52 -1.81 0.32
C SER A 117 12.93 -2.24 0.69
N GLU A 118 13.31 -3.47 0.40
CA GLU A 118 14.69 -3.95 0.57
C GLU A 118 15.67 -3.17 -0.31
N CYS A 119 15.36 -3.00 -1.61
CA CYS A 119 16.18 -2.19 -2.51
C CYS A 119 16.34 -0.75 -2.01
N LEU A 120 15.22 -0.12 -1.61
CA LEU A 120 15.21 1.26 -1.13
C LEU A 120 16.04 1.46 0.15
N ARG A 121 16.16 0.47 1.01
CA ARG A 121 17.05 0.55 2.21
C ARG A 121 18.50 0.83 1.82
N TYR A 122 18.99 0.16 0.77
CA TYR A 122 20.34 0.37 0.27
C TYR A 122 20.46 1.68 -0.52
N GLU A 123 19.50 1.94 -1.41
CA GLU A 123 19.55 3.12 -2.28
C GLU A 123 19.44 4.43 -1.50
N LEU A 124 18.53 4.51 -0.52
CA LEU A 124 18.23 5.73 0.23
C LEU A 124 19.03 5.85 1.52
N GLY A 125 19.52 4.74 2.06
CA GLY A 125 20.29 4.71 3.31
C GLY A 125 21.56 5.57 3.25
N GLN A 126 22.21 5.66 2.10
CA GLN A 126 23.38 6.52 1.89
C GLN A 126 23.09 8.02 2.05
N PHE A 127 21.82 8.42 2.02
CA PHE A 127 21.37 9.80 2.22
C PHE A 127 20.76 10.03 3.60
N GLY A 128 20.94 9.10 4.56
CA GLY A 128 20.36 9.20 5.88
C GLY A 128 18.84 8.95 5.93
N ILE A 129 18.24 8.41 4.85
CA ILE A 129 16.82 8.09 4.77
C ILE A 129 16.62 6.62 5.18
N LYS A 130 15.78 6.38 6.18
CA LYS A 130 15.44 5.04 6.65
C LYS A 130 14.19 4.52 5.95
N VAL A 131 14.21 3.25 5.55
CA VAL A 131 13.04 2.56 4.99
C VAL A 131 12.69 1.38 5.89
N THR A 132 11.44 1.29 6.30
CA THR A 132 10.95 0.20 7.15
C THR A 132 9.62 -0.35 6.63
N LEU A 133 9.36 -1.60 6.96
CA LEU A 133 8.12 -2.31 6.68
C LEU A 133 7.34 -2.52 7.97
N ILE A 134 6.03 -2.40 7.89
CA ILE A 134 5.10 -2.91 8.89
C ILE A 134 4.36 -4.07 8.23
N GLU A 135 4.41 -5.23 8.83
CA GLU A 135 3.82 -6.48 8.33
C GLU A 135 2.66 -6.92 9.25
N PRO A 136 1.48 -6.27 9.19
CA PRO A 136 0.37 -6.62 10.06
C PRO A 136 -0.15 -8.02 9.72
N GLY A 137 -0.57 -8.76 10.76
CA GLY A 137 -1.45 -9.91 10.63
C GLY A 137 -2.91 -9.49 10.42
N ALA A 138 -3.84 -10.35 10.78
CA ALA A 138 -5.26 -10.03 10.77
C ALA A 138 -5.58 -9.02 11.89
N VAL A 139 -5.78 -7.76 11.53
CA VAL A 139 -6.15 -6.68 12.46
C VAL A 139 -7.59 -6.27 12.21
N LYS A 140 -8.38 -6.10 13.27
CA LYS A 140 -9.76 -5.65 13.16
C LYS A 140 -9.79 -4.17 12.74
N THR A 141 -9.97 -3.96 11.45
CA THR A 141 -10.09 -2.65 10.81
C THR A 141 -11.14 -2.74 9.71
N ASN A 142 -11.47 -1.64 9.06
CA ASN A 142 -12.37 -1.61 7.90
C ASN A 142 -11.74 -2.23 6.63
N PHE A 143 -10.55 -2.83 6.71
CA PHE A 143 -9.89 -3.44 5.56
C PHE A 143 -10.71 -4.56 4.94
N PHE A 144 -11.27 -5.44 5.78
CA PHE A 144 -12.11 -6.55 5.30
C PHE A 144 -13.43 -6.05 4.71
N ASP A 145 -14.01 -4.96 5.25
CA ASP A 145 -15.24 -4.36 4.73
C ASP A 145 -15.02 -3.69 3.37
N SER A 146 -13.80 -3.22 3.10
CA SER A 146 -13.39 -2.62 1.82
C SER A 146 -12.85 -3.62 0.80
N MET A 147 -12.74 -4.89 1.17
CA MET A 147 -12.20 -5.94 0.31
C MET A 147 -13.14 -6.23 -0.85
N LYS A 148 -12.60 -6.30 -2.06
CA LYS A 148 -13.35 -6.76 -3.22
C LYS A 148 -13.38 -8.27 -3.23
N VAL A 149 -14.56 -8.86 -3.23
CA VAL A 149 -14.76 -10.30 -3.27
C VAL A 149 -15.26 -10.71 -4.64
N GLN A 150 -14.51 -11.57 -5.31
CA GLN A 150 -14.90 -12.20 -6.56
C GLN A 150 -15.32 -13.63 -6.25
N GLU A 151 -16.62 -13.92 -6.46
CA GLU A 151 -17.12 -15.29 -6.34
C GLU A 151 -16.52 -16.18 -7.43
N SER A 152 -16.18 -17.42 -7.06
CA SER A 152 -15.69 -18.38 -8.02
C SER A 152 -16.79 -18.85 -8.97
N LYS A 153 -16.51 -18.72 -10.26
CA LYS A 153 -17.37 -19.18 -11.38
C LYS A 153 -16.66 -20.17 -12.27
N ALA A 154 -15.34 -20.22 -12.20
CA ALA A 154 -14.53 -21.06 -13.08
C ALA A 154 -14.70 -22.55 -12.79
N ASP A 155 -14.66 -22.97 -11.52
CA ASP A 155 -14.77 -24.38 -11.12
C ASP A 155 -15.42 -24.53 -9.72
N PRO A 156 -16.30 -25.54 -9.52
CA PRO A 156 -16.91 -25.81 -8.22
C PRO A 156 -15.89 -26.09 -7.08
N GLN A 157 -14.71 -26.59 -7.38
CA GLN A 157 -13.66 -26.83 -6.38
C GLN A 157 -13.11 -25.51 -5.84
N TYR A 158 -12.96 -24.47 -6.68
CA TYR A 158 -12.60 -23.15 -6.23
C TYR A 158 -13.67 -22.53 -5.31
N LYS A 159 -14.94 -22.75 -5.62
CA LYS A 159 -16.02 -22.31 -4.74
C LYS A 159 -15.95 -22.96 -3.36
N LYS A 160 -15.62 -24.26 -3.28
CA LYS A 160 -15.42 -24.97 -2.02
C LYS A 160 -14.24 -24.40 -1.25
N LEU A 161 -13.11 -24.15 -1.92
CA LEU A 161 -11.91 -23.55 -1.33
C LEU A 161 -12.20 -22.13 -0.78
N THR A 162 -12.81 -21.28 -1.57
CA THR A 162 -13.09 -19.89 -1.19
C THR A 162 -14.09 -19.79 -0.05
N ASN A 163 -15.13 -20.62 -0.02
CA ASN A 163 -16.08 -20.68 1.09
C ASN A 163 -15.42 -21.11 2.39
N HIS A 164 -14.46 -22.03 2.34
CA HIS A 164 -13.73 -22.47 3.53
C HIS A 164 -12.80 -21.37 4.09
N ILE A 165 -12.27 -20.51 3.23
CA ILE A 165 -11.38 -19.41 3.66
C ILE A 165 -12.20 -18.25 4.27
N LEU A 166 -13.43 -18.03 3.78
CA LEU A 166 -14.29 -16.94 4.24
C LEU A 166 -15.15 -17.30 5.47
N SER A 167 -15.25 -18.59 5.83
CA SER A 167 -15.95 -19.06 7.02
C SER A 167 -15.08 -18.99 8.28
#